data_1fa0b8a058dc4a6ba9859f1435964a82
#
_entry.id   1fa0b8a058dc4a6ba9859f1435964a82
#
_cell.length_a   1.000
_cell.length_b   1.000
_cell.length_c   1.000
_cell.angle_alpha   90.00
_cell.angle_beta   90.00
_cell.angle_gamma   90.00
#
_symmetry.space_group_name_H-M   'P 1'
#
loop_
_entity.id
_entity.type
_entity.pdbx_description
1 polymer ?
#
loop_
_entity_poly.entity_id
_entity_poly.type
_entity_poly.pdbx_seq_one_letter_code
_entity_poly.pdbx_strand_id
1 'polypeptide(L)'
;MENHTNKTYQERMNKTALSKFDVIEKHLDKGIKLLDFGSGFSPEFIKQVQQTGAHYVAYDVSQIVQNQLKENDIDFLTKERLKNTENEFDVIYLSSVFHELMSYLSRPKRRETFAILDKALKPDGVIIIRDWGPGRQPRRPVALEVASKDVNDEVQTWVEALIKNSIINTPWITEDENDNVIVPYIYKHVPHYLYEIMFHVV
;
A
#
# COMPACT_ATOMS: atom_id res chain seq x y z
N MET A 1 -14.46 -14.57 7.70
CA MET A 1 -13.98 -13.63 6.67
C MET A 1 -12.46 -13.54 6.51
N GLU A 2 -11.65 -14.14 7.39
CA GLU A 2 -10.18 -13.98 7.37
C GLU A 2 -9.40 -14.89 6.41
N ASN A 3 -9.97 -15.99 5.95
CA ASN A 3 -9.16 -17.00 5.22
C ASN A 3 -9.14 -16.88 3.69
N HIS A 4 -10.10 -16.18 3.07
CA HIS A 4 -10.08 -15.96 1.61
C HIS A 4 -9.24 -14.76 1.21
N THR A 5 -9.15 -13.74 2.05
CA THR A 5 -8.38 -12.52 1.82
C THR A 5 -6.86 -12.76 1.77
N ASN A 6 -6.34 -13.72 2.54
CA ASN A 6 -4.89 -13.91 2.67
C ASN A 6 -4.24 -14.49 1.39
N LYS A 7 -4.84 -15.50 0.76
CA LYS A 7 -4.26 -16.15 -0.43
C LYS A 7 -4.35 -15.22 -1.65
N THR A 8 -5.48 -14.61 -1.86
CA THR A 8 -5.71 -13.65 -2.97
C THR A 8 -4.83 -12.41 -2.81
N TYR A 9 -4.64 -11.91 -1.60
CA TYR A 9 -3.75 -10.80 -1.32
C TYR A 9 -2.29 -11.15 -1.64
N GLN A 10 -1.80 -12.33 -1.20
CA GLN A 10 -0.44 -12.78 -1.50
C GLN A 10 -0.21 -13.00 -3.00
N GLU A 11 -1.18 -13.57 -3.71
CA GLU A 11 -1.09 -13.74 -5.17
C GLU A 11 -0.98 -12.39 -5.90
N ARG A 12 -1.73 -11.37 -5.44
CA ARG A 12 -1.63 -10.00 -5.98
C ARG A 12 -0.27 -9.37 -5.66
N MET A 13 0.20 -9.52 -4.44
CA MET A 13 1.53 -9.02 -4.03
C MET A 13 2.64 -9.61 -4.90
N ASN A 14 2.59 -10.92 -5.18
CA ASN A 14 3.55 -11.58 -6.05
C ASN A 14 3.44 -11.13 -7.51
N LYS A 15 2.22 -10.94 -8.05
CA LYS A 15 2.03 -10.41 -9.42
C LYS A 15 2.63 -9.02 -9.60
N THR A 16 2.69 -8.21 -8.55
CA THR A 16 3.26 -6.86 -8.60
C THR A 16 4.74 -6.81 -8.22
N ALA A 17 5.35 -7.93 -7.82
CA ALA A 17 6.73 -7.97 -7.33
C ALA A 17 7.72 -7.40 -8.35
N LEU A 18 7.65 -7.82 -9.62
CA LEU A 18 8.49 -7.29 -10.70
C LEU A 18 8.37 -5.78 -10.83
N SER A 19 7.14 -5.27 -10.93
CA SER A 19 6.91 -3.82 -11.07
C SER A 19 7.29 -3.00 -9.83
N LYS A 20 7.33 -3.62 -8.66
CA LYS A 20 7.86 -3.00 -7.44
C LYS A 20 9.37 -2.93 -7.49
N PHE A 21 10.02 -4.00 -7.94
CA PHE A 21 11.47 -4.11 -8.05
C PHE A 21 12.04 -3.13 -9.08
N ASP A 22 11.45 -3.06 -10.27
CA ASP A 22 11.88 -2.15 -11.36
C ASP A 22 12.03 -0.70 -10.92
N VAL A 23 11.20 -0.26 -9.95
CA VAL A 23 11.24 1.12 -9.43
C VAL A 23 12.50 1.39 -8.61
N ILE A 24 13.00 0.37 -7.89
CA ILE A 24 14.09 0.53 -6.92
C ILE A 24 15.41 -0.10 -7.38
N GLU A 25 15.41 -0.96 -8.41
CA GLU A 25 16.57 -1.73 -8.86
C GLU A 25 17.84 -0.87 -9.00
N LYS A 26 17.71 0.29 -9.63
CA LYS A 26 18.83 1.22 -9.87
C LYS A 26 19.45 1.80 -8.58
N HIS A 27 18.80 1.63 -7.43
CA HIS A 27 19.27 2.09 -6.12
C HIS A 27 19.79 0.93 -5.26
N LEU A 28 19.74 -0.29 -5.79
CA LEU A 28 20.17 -1.49 -5.08
C LEU A 28 21.48 -2.00 -5.64
N ASP A 29 22.42 -2.20 -4.76
CA ASP A 29 23.73 -2.79 -5.06
C ASP A 29 24.25 -3.49 -3.81
N LYS A 30 25.36 -4.21 -3.95
CA LYS A 30 26.02 -4.91 -2.85
C LYS A 30 26.38 -3.95 -1.72
N GLY A 31 25.87 -4.26 -0.54
CA GLY A 31 26.11 -3.48 0.68
C GLY A 31 25.09 -2.38 0.96
N ILE A 32 24.18 -2.10 0.02
CA ILE A 32 23.03 -1.21 0.26
C ILE A 32 22.08 -1.84 1.28
N LYS A 33 21.63 -1.07 2.24
CA LYS A 33 20.62 -1.47 3.21
C LYS A 33 19.28 -0.85 2.89
N LEU A 34 18.30 -1.69 2.54
CA LEU A 34 16.95 -1.31 2.18
C LEU A 34 16.00 -1.55 3.36
N LEU A 35 15.21 -0.54 3.71
CA LEU A 35 14.00 -0.70 4.53
C LEU A 35 12.77 -0.70 3.62
N ASP A 36 12.04 -1.80 3.60
CA ASP A 36 10.71 -1.90 2.98
C ASP A 36 9.65 -1.60 4.04
N PHE A 37 9.09 -0.38 3.97
CA PHE A 37 8.15 0.14 4.98
C PHE A 37 6.71 -0.11 4.56
N GLY A 38 5.96 -0.89 5.34
CA GLY A 38 4.67 -1.45 4.97
C GLY A 38 4.85 -2.58 3.95
N SER A 39 5.79 -3.47 4.25
CA SER A 39 6.32 -4.45 3.31
C SER A 39 5.27 -5.45 2.80
N GLY A 40 4.27 -5.80 3.65
CA GLY A 40 3.55 -7.03 3.46
C GLY A 40 4.52 -8.22 3.47
N PHE A 41 4.12 -9.34 2.87
CA PHE A 41 5.01 -10.49 2.66
C PHE A 41 4.98 -10.88 1.19
N SER A 42 6.06 -10.59 0.46
CA SER A 42 6.23 -10.95 -0.96
C SER A 42 7.58 -11.65 -1.18
N PRO A 43 7.63 -13.00 -1.10
CA PRO A 43 8.86 -13.77 -1.27
C PRO A 43 9.60 -13.45 -2.57
N GLU A 44 8.88 -13.26 -3.68
CA GLU A 44 9.49 -12.93 -4.98
C GLU A 44 10.20 -11.58 -4.95
N PHE A 45 9.59 -10.56 -4.36
CA PHE A 45 10.22 -9.24 -4.22
C PHE A 45 11.45 -9.30 -3.34
N ILE A 46 11.34 -9.96 -2.18
CA ILE A 46 12.45 -10.14 -1.24
C ILE A 46 13.63 -10.82 -1.92
N LYS A 47 13.36 -11.91 -2.66
CA LYS A 47 14.37 -12.64 -3.41
C LYS A 47 15.07 -11.78 -4.46
N GLN A 48 14.32 -10.97 -5.21
CA GLN A 48 14.88 -10.04 -6.20
C GLN A 48 15.83 -9.03 -5.55
N VAL A 49 15.42 -8.42 -4.42
CA VAL A 49 16.29 -7.49 -3.68
C VAL A 49 17.56 -8.20 -3.20
N GLN A 50 17.44 -9.38 -2.61
CA GLN A 50 18.61 -10.13 -2.11
C GLN A 50 19.56 -10.55 -3.22
N GLN A 51 19.09 -10.79 -4.43
CA GLN A 51 19.91 -11.13 -5.60
C GLN A 51 20.82 -9.98 -6.05
N THR A 52 20.49 -8.73 -5.75
CA THR A 52 21.39 -7.58 -5.99
C THR A 52 22.59 -7.53 -5.02
N GLY A 53 22.52 -8.30 -3.94
CA GLY A 53 23.47 -8.22 -2.82
C GLY A 53 23.12 -7.14 -1.79
N ALA A 54 21.97 -6.48 -1.94
CA ALA A 54 21.46 -5.55 -0.96
C ALA A 54 20.90 -6.29 0.27
N HIS A 55 20.99 -5.67 1.44
CA HIS A 55 20.44 -6.18 2.68
C HIS A 55 18.99 -5.70 2.83
N TYR A 56 18.03 -6.62 2.71
CA TYR A 56 16.61 -6.36 2.86
C TYR A 56 16.19 -6.39 4.32
N VAL A 57 15.50 -5.36 4.77
CA VAL A 57 14.87 -5.29 6.09
C VAL A 57 13.42 -4.87 5.93
N ALA A 58 12.49 -5.60 6.51
CA ALA A 58 11.08 -5.31 6.45
C ALA A 58 10.59 -4.50 7.66
N TYR A 59 9.53 -3.74 7.47
CA TYR A 59 8.71 -3.20 8.54
C TYR A 59 7.24 -3.31 8.18
N ASP A 60 6.45 -3.93 9.02
CA ASP A 60 4.99 -3.99 8.88
C ASP A 60 4.32 -3.97 10.25
N VAL A 61 3.11 -3.39 10.33
CA VAL A 61 2.32 -3.33 11.56
C VAL A 61 1.48 -4.59 11.78
N SER A 62 1.25 -5.37 10.73
CA SER A 62 0.46 -6.61 10.77
C SER A 62 1.22 -7.73 11.47
N GLN A 63 0.63 -8.28 12.53
CA GLN A 63 1.22 -9.43 13.22
C GLN A 63 1.32 -10.67 12.32
N ILE A 64 0.39 -10.82 11.37
CA ILE A 64 0.41 -11.91 10.40
C ILE A 64 1.66 -11.80 9.53
N VAL A 65 1.93 -10.61 9.00
CA VAL A 65 3.12 -10.33 8.18
C VAL A 65 4.40 -10.56 9.00
N GLN A 66 4.46 -10.06 10.23
CA GLN A 66 5.63 -10.26 11.10
C GLN A 66 5.90 -11.74 11.38
N ASN A 67 4.85 -12.55 11.58
CA ASN A 67 5.00 -13.99 11.75
C ASN A 67 5.54 -14.65 10.47
N GLN A 68 5.02 -14.29 9.30
CA GLN A 68 5.51 -14.78 8.01
C GLN A 68 6.99 -14.43 7.77
N LEU A 69 7.38 -13.19 8.07
CA LEU A 69 8.77 -12.73 7.95
C LEU A 69 9.68 -13.57 8.87
N LYS A 70 9.27 -13.79 10.13
CA LYS A 70 10.00 -14.57 11.09
C LYS A 70 10.15 -16.05 10.68
N GLU A 71 9.08 -16.68 10.19
CA GLU A 71 9.06 -18.04 9.73
C GLU A 71 9.96 -18.30 8.51
N ASN A 72 10.26 -17.24 7.76
CA ASN A 72 11.12 -17.30 6.57
C ASN A 72 12.52 -16.69 6.79
N ASP A 73 12.92 -16.45 8.05
CA ASP A 73 14.22 -15.87 8.42
C ASP A 73 14.52 -14.54 7.72
N ILE A 74 13.48 -13.72 7.52
CA ILE A 74 13.63 -12.38 6.93
C ILE A 74 13.80 -11.35 8.04
N ASP A 75 14.82 -10.52 7.91
CA ASP A 75 15.07 -9.43 8.85
C ASP A 75 13.91 -8.42 8.84
N PHE A 76 13.41 -8.10 10.03
CA PHE A 76 12.38 -7.08 10.17
C PHE A 76 12.55 -6.24 11.44
N LEU A 77 12.00 -5.03 11.39
CA LEU A 77 11.98 -4.13 12.55
C LEU A 77 10.65 -4.21 13.29
N THR A 78 10.73 -4.21 14.60
CA THR A 78 9.59 -3.84 15.45
C THR A 78 9.41 -2.32 15.44
N LYS A 79 8.22 -1.85 15.79
CA LYS A 79 7.93 -0.42 15.92
C LYS A 79 8.90 0.30 16.85
N GLU A 80 9.26 -0.33 17.97
CA GLU A 80 10.19 0.21 18.94
C GLU A 80 11.60 0.31 18.38
N ARG A 81 12.06 -0.73 17.70
CA ARG A 81 13.37 -0.73 17.04
C ARG A 81 13.45 0.34 15.96
N LEU A 82 12.42 0.47 15.11
CA LEU A 82 12.39 1.50 14.08
C LEU A 82 12.48 2.91 14.66
N LYS A 83 11.77 3.20 15.77
CA LYS A 83 11.86 4.51 16.45
C LYS A 83 13.25 4.86 16.95
N ASN A 84 14.04 3.85 17.31
CA ASN A 84 15.40 4.02 17.84
C ASN A 84 16.48 3.89 16.76
N THR A 85 16.11 3.60 15.53
CA THR A 85 17.03 3.51 14.39
C THR A 85 17.46 4.90 13.96
N GLU A 86 18.76 5.06 13.63
CA GLU A 86 19.36 6.32 13.20
C GLU A 86 20.44 6.06 12.16
N ASN A 87 20.37 6.75 11.01
CA ASN A 87 21.37 6.69 9.92
C ASN A 87 21.72 5.25 9.50
N GLU A 88 20.72 4.38 9.41
CA GLU A 88 20.96 2.95 9.16
C GLU A 88 20.69 2.53 7.71
N PHE A 89 19.73 3.17 7.03
CA PHE A 89 19.26 2.76 5.72
C PHE A 89 19.74 3.66 4.60
N ASP A 90 20.22 3.06 3.51
CA ASP A 90 20.56 3.76 2.28
C ASP A 90 19.32 4.07 1.45
N VAL A 91 18.34 3.14 1.49
CA VAL A 91 17.08 3.24 0.78
C VAL A 91 15.93 2.93 1.74
N ILE A 92 14.91 3.78 1.75
CA ILE A 92 13.63 3.49 2.40
C ILE A 92 12.57 3.44 1.30
N TYR A 93 11.88 2.32 1.17
CA TYR A 93 10.87 2.08 0.15
C TYR A 93 9.49 2.00 0.76
N LEU A 94 8.54 2.79 0.22
CA LEU A 94 7.13 2.76 0.56
C LEU A 94 6.35 2.38 -0.70
N SER A 95 5.86 1.15 -0.78
CA SER A 95 5.08 0.68 -1.93
C SER A 95 3.65 0.39 -1.54
N SER A 96 2.71 1.17 -2.07
CA SER A 96 1.27 1.03 -1.80
C SER A 96 0.90 1.12 -0.31
N VAL A 97 1.58 1.99 0.43
CA VAL A 97 1.36 2.24 1.86
C VAL A 97 1.23 3.73 2.18
N PHE A 98 1.73 4.60 1.31
CA PHE A 98 1.68 6.04 1.54
C PHE A 98 0.25 6.56 1.63
N HIS A 99 -0.65 6.07 0.77
CA HIS A 99 -2.07 6.41 0.80
C HIS A 99 -2.72 6.02 2.14
N GLU A 100 -2.35 4.88 2.74
CA GLU A 100 -2.84 4.47 4.06
C GLU A 100 -2.37 5.43 5.17
N LEU A 101 -1.08 5.81 5.14
CA LEU A 101 -0.54 6.79 6.09
C LEU A 101 -1.30 8.13 5.99
N MET A 102 -1.63 8.54 4.76
CA MET A 102 -2.34 9.79 4.52
C MET A 102 -3.82 9.70 4.90
N SER A 103 -4.43 8.54 4.81
CA SER A 103 -5.85 8.30 5.06
C SER A 103 -6.15 8.07 6.55
N TYR A 104 -5.36 7.22 7.19
CA TYR A 104 -5.70 6.71 8.53
C TYR A 104 -4.94 7.40 9.66
N LEU A 105 -3.82 8.06 9.36
CA LEU A 105 -3.08 8.76 10.41
C LEU A 105 -3.51 10.22 10.54
N SER A 106 -3.64 10.69 11.78
CA SER A 106 -3.78 12.11 12.07
C SER A 106 -2.52 12.88 11.65
N ARG A 107 -2.65 14.18 11.35
CA ARG A 107 -1.52 15.02 10.93
C ARG A 107 -0.30 14.97 11.87
N PRO A 108 -0.45 14.97 13.22
CA PRO A 108 0.67 14.79 14.13
C PRO A 108 1.36 13.43 13.98
N LYS A 109 0.58 12.34 13.85
CA LYS A 109 1.13 10.99 13.68
C LYS A 109 1.86 10.82 12.34
N ARG A 110 1.35 11.44 11.27
CA ARG A 110 2.06 11.46 9.98
C ARG A 110 3.42 12.12 10.10
N ARG A 111 3.47 13.30 10.75
CA ARG A 111 4.75 14.00 10.99
C ARG A 111 5.71 13.18 11.83
N GLU A 112 5.22 12.52 12.89
CA GLU A 112 6.03 11.60 13.70
C GLU A 112 6.59 10.46 12.84
N THR A 113 5.75 9.82 12.02
CA THR A 113 6.20 8.72 11.14
C THR A 113 7.28 9.17 10.17
N PHE A 114 7.09 10.31 9.49
CA PHE A 114 8.12 10.81 8.57
C PHE A 114 9.40 11.25 9.27
N ALA A 115 9.31 11.81 10.48
CA ALA A 115 10.49 12.14 11.27
C ALA A 115 11.28 10.89 11.69
N ILE A 116 10.59 9.78 11.98
CA ILE A 116 11.22 8.49 12.27
C ILE A 116 11.93 7.94 11.03
N LEU A 117 11.30 7.99 9.85
CA LEU A 117 11.91 7.54 8.60
C LEU A 117 13.12 8.40 8.22
N ASP A 118 13.01 9.72 8.33
CA ASP A 118 14.09 10.66 8.08
C ASP A 118 15.30 10.39 8.99
N LYS A 119 15.04 10.17 10.29
CA LYS A 119 16.09 9.79 11.25
C LYS A 119 16.76 8.45 10.91
N ALA A 120 15.98 7.48 10.45
CA ALA A 120 16.48 6.14 10.10
C ALA A 120 17.27 6.13 8.79
N LEU A 121 17.06 7.11 7.91
CA LEU A 121 17.74 7.28 6.65
C LEU A 121 19.17 7.82 6.86
N LYS A 122 20.13 7.32 6.10
CA LYS A 122 21.48 7.89 6.04
C LYS A 122 21.48 9.29 5.41
N PRO A 123 22.47 10.15 5.66
CA PRO A 123 22.54 11.49 5.09
C PRO A 123 22.42 11.54 3.56
N ASP A 124 23.02 10.56 2.86
CA ASP A 124 22.99 10.43 1.40
C ASP A 124 21.94 9.40 0.93
N GLY A 125 21.06 8.98 1.82
CA GLY A 125 20.05 7.99 1.54
C GLY A 125 18.85 8.56 0.75
N VAL A 126 18.01 7.69 0.24
CA VAL A 126 16.83 8.05 -0.55
C VAL A 126 15.57 7.39 -0.04
N ILE A 127 14.48 8.16 0.02
CA ILE A 127 13.11 7.62 0.24
C ILE A 127 12.44 7.51 -1.13
N ILE A 128 11.99 6.31 -1.46
CA ILE A 128 11.28 6.03 -2.71
C ILE A 128 9.83 5.69 -2.37
N ILE A 129 8.90 6.42 -2.95
CA ILE A 129 7.47 6.20 -2.76
C ILE A 129 6.86 5.76 -4.09
N ARG A 130 6.33 4.54 -4.12
CA ARG A 130 5.55 4.01 -5.22
C ARG A 130 4.12 3.87 -4.74
N ASP A 131 3.28 4.80 -5.14
CA ASP A 131 1.89 4.83 -4.71
C ASP A 131 1.02 5.52 -5.75
N TRP A 132 -0.27 5.36 -5.57
CA TRP A 132 -1.23 6.09 -6.37
C TRP A 132 -1.27 7.54 -5.92
N GLY A 133 -1.18 8.45 -6.86
CA GLY A 133 -1.31 9.86 -6.58
C GLY A 133 -2.63 10.40 -7.13
N PRO A 134 -3.23 11.40 -6.49
CA PRO A 134 -4.33 12.12 -7.10
C PRO A 134 -3.84 12.72 -8.42
N GLY A 135 -4.56 12.42 -9.52
CA GLY A 135 -4.27 13.01 -10.82
C GLY A 135 -4.27 14.55 -10.76
N ARG A 136 -3.88 15.20 -11.85
CA ARG A 136 -3.78 16.68 -11.94
C ARG A 136 -5.07 17.43 -11.57
N GLN A 137 -6.21 16.72 -11.47
CA GLN A 137 -7.52 17.31 -11.13
C GLN A 137 -8.22 16.48 -10.05
N PRO A 138 -7.72 16.47 -8.80
CA PRO A 138 -8.24 15.63 -7.73
C PRO A 138 -9.64 16.01 -7.23
N ARG A 139 -10.24 17.07 -7.77
CA ARG A 139 -11.54 17.59 -7.34
C ARG A 139 -12.66 17.35 -8.35
N ARG A 140 -12.40 16.66 -9.46
CA ARG A 140 -13.46 16.31 -10.41
C ARG A 140 -14.21 15.06 -9.90
N PRO A 141 -15.52 15.05 -10.08
CA PRO A 141 -16.30 13.82 -9.91
C PRO A 141 -15.69 12.75 -10.81
N VAL A 142 -15.56 11.54 -10.29
CA VAL A 142 -15.13 10.37 -11.07
C VAL A 142 -16.17 9.28 -10.91
N ALA A 143 -16.34 8.48 -11.93
CA ALA A 143 -17.15 7.27 -11.90
C ALA A 143 -16.21 6.08 -11.82
N LEU A 144 -16.54 5.12 -10.98
CA LEU A 144 -15.92 3.81 -10.96
C LEU A 144 -16.81 2.88 -11.77
N GLU A 145 -16.28 2.36 -12.86
CA GLU A 145 -16.91 1.32 -13.67
C GLU A 145 -16.29 -0.03 -13.30
N VAL A 146 -17.13 -0.99 -12.99
CA VAL A 146 -16.70 -2.34 -12.62
C VAL A 146 -17.22 -3.30 -13.69
N ALA A 147 -16.29 -3.91 -14.42
CA ALA A 147 -16.58 -4.72 -15.61
C ALA A 147 -16.99 -6.18 -15.32
N SER A 148 -17.16 -6.57 -14.06
CA SER A 148 -17.46 -7.97 -13.70
C SER A 148 -18.63 -8.06 -12.75
N LYS A 149 -19.62 -8.87 -13.13
CA LYS A 149 -20.80 -9.13 -12.30
C LYS A 149 -20.48 -9.83 -10.97
N ASP A 150 -19.42 -10.65 -10.96
CA ASP A 150 -18.96 -11.37 -9.75
C ASP A 150 -18.32 -10.44 -8.70
N VAL A 151 -17.91 -9.24 -9.13
CA VAL A 151 -17.32 -8.21 -8.27
C VAL A 151 -18.36 -7.20 -7.78
N ASN A 152 -19.53 -7.16 -8.44
CA ASN A 152 -20.57 -6.16 -8.17
C ASN A 152 -21.10 -6.22 -6.73
N ASP A 153 -21.34 -7.42 -6.19
CA ASP A 153 -21.89 -7.58 -4.84
C ASP A 153 -20.88 -7.08 -3.78
N GLU A 154 -19.60 -7.33 -3.99
CA GLU A 154 -18.55 -6.81 -3.10
C GLU A 154 -18.43 -5.29 -3.22
N VAL A 155 -18.40 -4.75 -4.44
CA VAL A 155 -18.38 -3.29 -4.67
C VAL A 155 -19.58 -2.64 -4.05
N GLN A 156 -20.77 -3.20 -4.24
CA GLN A 156 -22.01 -2.67 -3.66
C GLN A 156 -21.94 -2.63 -2.14
N THR A 157 -21.50 -3.72 -1.50
CA THR A 157 -21.32 -3.79 -0.05
C THR A 157 -20.35 -2.72 0.46
N TRP A 158 -19.23 -2.51 -0.24
CA TRP A 158 -18.26 -1.49 0.09
C TRP A 158 -18.80 -0.07 -0.07
N VAL A 159 -19.48 0.20 -1.18
CA VAL A 159 -20.08 1.50 -1.44
C VAL A 159 -21.15 1.83 -0.39
N GLU A 160 -22.01 0.88 -0.03
CA GLU A 160 -22.98 1.05 1.03
C GLU A 160 -22.33 1.35 2.38
N ALA A 161 -21.22 0.66 2.71
CA ALA A 161 -20.45 0.95 3.91
C ALA A 161 -19.84 2.36 3.88
N LEU A 162 -19.34 2.82 2.75
CA LEU A 162 -18.78 4.15 2.58
C LEU A 162 -19.87 5.24 2.69
N ILE A 163 -21.04 5.01 2.12
CA ILE A 163 -22.22 5.90 2.26
C ILE A 163 -22.66 5.95 3.72
N LYS A 164 -22.83 4.80 4.36
CA LYS A 164 -23.25 4.68 5.76
C LYS A 164 -22.33 5.43 6.72
N ASN A 165 -21.04 5.44 6.43
CA ASN A 165 -20.04 6.15 7.23
C ASN A 165 -19.83 7.60 6.77
N SER A 166 -20.69 8.14 5.93
CA SER A 166 -20.62 9.52 5.39
C SER A 166 -19.29 9.84 4.68
N ILE A 167 -18.67 8.82 4.12
CA ILE A 167 -17.39 8.94 3.43
C ILE A 167 -17.59 9.39 1.99
N ILE A 168 -18.66 8.92 1.35
CA ILE A 168 -19.10 9.37 0.02
C ILE A 168 -20.54 9.88 0.08
N ASN A 169 -20.83 10.88 -0.75
CA ASN A 169 -22.12 11.55 -0.79
C ASN A 169 -22.92 11.19 -2.06
N THR A 170 -22.87 9.95 -2.48
CA THR A 170 -23.68 9.54 -3.63
C THR A 170 -24.83 8.67 -3.20
N PRO A 171 -26.06 9.01 -3.60
CA PRO A 171 -27.24 8.25 -3.22
C PRO A 171 -27.56 7.08 -4.15
N TRP A 172 -26.82 6.87 -5.24
CA TRP A 172 -27.19 5.86 -6.23
C TRP A 172 -25.99 5.13 -6.83
N ILE A 173 -26.22 3.87 -7.05
CA ILE A 173 -25.44 2.99 -7.90
C ILE A 173 -26.26 2.84 -9.18
N THR A 174 -25.62 2.95 -10.32
CA THR A 174 -26.25 2.71 -11.63
C THR A 174 -25.56 1.56 -12.32
N GLU A 175 -26.36 0.82 -13.09
CA GLU A 175 -25.85 -0.23 -13.97
C GLU A 175 -25.90 0.28 -15.42
N ASP A 176 -24.88 -0.05 -16.21
CA ASP A 176 -24.89 0.21 -17.64
C ASP A 176 -25.60 -0.94 -18.42
N GLU A 177 -25.65 -0.81 -19.73
CA GLU A 177 -26.26 -1.80 -20.62
C GLU A 177 -25.57 -3.19 -20.64
N ASN A 178 -24.39 -3.30 -20.00
CA ASN A 178 -23.59 -4.51 -19.89
C ASN A 178 -23.59 -5.08 -18.47
N ASP A 179 -24.51 -4.64 -17.62
CA ASP A 179 -24.59 -4.99 -16.19
C ASP A 179 -23.34 -4.59 -15.38
N ASN A 180 -22.55 -3.63 -15.85
CA ASN A 180 -21.45 -3.06 -15.03
C ASN A 180 -22.01 -2.08 -14.03
N VAL A 181 -21.46 -2.12 -12.81
CA VAL A 181 -21.82 -1.16 -11.78
C VAL A 181 -21.05 0.13 -11.99
N ILE A 182 -21.76 1.23 -12.16
CA ILE A 182 -21.21 2.57 -12.18
C ILE A 182 -21.47 3.21 -10.82
N VAL A 183 -20.42 3.54 -10.10
CA VAL A 183 -20.50 4.24 -8.82
C VAL A 183 -20.08 5.68 -9.02
N PRO A 184 -21.00 6.62 -9.32
CA PRO A 184 -20.67 8.03 -9.37
C PRO A 184 -20.45 8.52 -7.94
N TYR A 185 -19.39 9.28 -7.71
CA TYR A 185 -19.20 9.97 -6.45
C TYR A 185 -18.73 11.41 -6.65
N ILE A 186 -19.30 12.28 -5.81
CA ILE A 186 -18.97 13.70 -5.77
C ILE A 186 -17.97 13.92 -4.66
N TYR A 187 -16.93 14.63 -4.96
CA TYR A 187 -15.70 14.60 -4.29
C TYR A 187 -15.25 15.91 -3.63
N LYS A 188 -14.87 15.87 -2.39
CA LYS A 188 -13.96 16.86 -1.81
C LYS A 188 -12.72 16.26 -1.13
N HIS A 189 -12.71 14.99 -0.73
CA HIS A 189 -11.62 14.41 0.07
C HIS A 189 -11.35 12.91 -0.15
N VAL A 190 -11.73 12.30 -1.26
CA VAL A 190 -11.84 10.84 -1.41
C VAL A 190 -10.91 10.11 -2.43
N PRO A 191 -9.80 10.66 -3.03
CA PRO A 191 -8.98 9.81 -3.87
C PRO A 191 -8.56 8.50 -3.21
N HIS A 192 -8.26 8.51 -1.91
CA HIS A 192 -7.80 7.33 -1.20
C HIS A 192 -8.87 6.25 -1.03
N TYR A 193 -10.15 6.59 -0.88
CA TYR A 193 -11.20 5.56 -0.76
C TYR A 193 -11.49 4.86 -2.08
N LEU A 194 -11.31 5.55 -3.21
CA LEU A 194 -11.36 4.90 -4.51
C LEU A 194 -10.24 3.88 -4.65
N TYR A 195 -9.08 4.23 -4.16
CA TYR A 195 -7.95 3.32 -4.14
C TYR A 195 -8.23 2.11 -3.25
N GLU A 196 -8.82 2.29 -2.08
CA GLU A 196 -9.26 1.19 -1.23
C GLU A 196 -10.23 0.27 -1.97
N ILE A 197 -11.25 0.83 -2.64
CA ILE A 197 -12.18 0.03 -3.46
C ILE A 197 -11.42 -0.70 -4.56
N MET A 198 -10.57 -0.02 -5.33
CA MET A 198 -9.82 -0.63 -6.43
C MET A 198 -8.85 -1.71 -5.95
N PHE A 199 -8.26 -1.57 -4.77
CA PHE A 199 -7.30 -2.55 -4.25
C PHE A 199 -7.95 -3.75 -3.60
N HIS A 200 -9.12 -3.59 -3.02
CA HIS A 200 -9.80 -4.67 -2.29
C HIS A 200 -10.84 -5.42 -3.12
N VAL A 201 -11.29 -4.84 -4.22
CA VAL A 201 -12.39 -5.38 -5.03
C VAL A 201 -11.97 -5.75 -6.46
N VAL A 202 -10.91 -5.19 -6.99
CA VAL A 202 -10.35 -5.49 -8.31
C VAL A 202 -8.99 -6.14 -8.15
#